data_eb6cfa658583e86de464c311894ccd99
#
_entry.id   eb6cfa658583e86de464c311894ccd99
#
_cell.length_a   1.000
_cell.length_b   1.000
_cell.length_c   1.000
_cell.angle_alpha   90.00
_cell.angle_beta   90.00
_cell.angle_gamma   90.00
#
_symmetry.space_group_name_H-M   'P 1'
#
loop_
_entity.id
_entity.type
_entity.pdbx_description
1 polymer ?
#
loop_
_entity_poly.entity_id
_entity_poly.type
_entity_poly.pdbx_seq_one_letter_code
_entity_poly.pdbx_strand_id
1 'polypeptide(L)'
;MISICGIPKEILKEIMSTQIAGLRFSLLVVLAFLVSTQFGCDSQEGGTKVAGGRKFVTVGTAPPLGAFALVGNAIAGVVDANKGELNWVVTSQETKGTQQNIRQLEAGELEFGMANAAISYFATRGEGAWGKPHDIRVVTTIAPNVGLFVTTKSSGISTISELKGKRVVLGPSGAGFDYFLKPLLEAHGVTYEDMTVLNGGYAAVNDMIADGKADAAFMGGAIPIPAVVQLCASQDVVFLDLDDNVGEKLKQYPFYFPVPVKADAYTDLEKDIVGMNVGNMQLLTHAKVDEDTVYNFTKLMYENREQIVEKHRAGKAINPKNAIRDTGTPFHPGAIKFYKEIGIWKE
;
A
#
# COMPACT_ATOMS: atom_id res chain seq x y z
N MET A 1 -21.27 37.43 23.24
CA MET A 1 -21.19 37.98 24.63
C MET A 1 -22.27 37.31 25.45
N ILE A 2 -21.95 36.26 26.19
CA ILE A 2 -22.88 35.62 27.14
C ILE A 2 -22.42 36.07 28.52
N SER A 3 -23.29 36.82 29.19
CA SER A 3 -23.09 37.41 30.50
C SER A 3 -23.14 36.33 31.58
N ILE A 4 -22.01 36.11 32.25
CA ILE A 4 -21.95 35.25 33.46
C ILE A 4 -22.22 36.13 34.65
N CYS A 5 -23.49 36.27 35.00
CA CYS A 5 -23.93 36.95 36.24
C CYS A 5 -24.76 35.95 37.04
N GLY A 6 -24.28 35.51 38.22
CA GLY A 6 -25.11 34.76 39.16
C GLY A 6 -24.48 33.60 39.93
N ILE A 7 -23.18 33.62 40.21
CA ILE A 7 -22.60 32.63 41.11
C ILE A 7 -22.35 33.32 42.47
N PRO A 8 -22.94 32.82 43.59
CA PRO A 8 -22.70 33.35 44.92
C PRO A 8 -21.24 33.23 45.34
N LYS A 9 -20.71 34.29 45.97
CA LYS A 9 -19.29 34.39 46.40
C LYS A 9 -18.83 33.29 47.36
N GLU A 10 -19.73 32.61 48.00
CA GLU A 10 -19.46 31.47 48.89
C GLU A 10 -19.00 30.23 48.12
N ILE A 11 -19.63 29.95 46.99
CA ILE A 11 -19.26 28.80 46.14
C ILE A 11 -17.87 28.97 45.50
N LEU A 12 -17.50 30.20 45.16
CA LEU A 12 -16.16 30.47 44.62
C LEU A 12 -15.05 30.26 45.67
N LYS A 13 -15.32 30.52 46.95
CA LYS A 13 -14.36 30.27 48.03
C LYS A 13 -14.13 28.78 48.28
N GLU A 14 -15.15 27.96 48.16
CA GLU A 14 -15.07 26.52 48.38
C GLU A 14 -14.30 25.82 47.23
N ILE A 15 -14.52 26.25 45.98
CA ILE A 15 -13.77 25.74 44.81
C ILE A 15 -12.28 26.14 44.89
N MET A 16 -11.97 27.35 45.32
CA MET A 16 -10.58 27.79 45.45
C MET A 16 -9.83 27.08 46.60
N SER A 17 -10.51 26.74 47.71
CA SER A 17 -9.88 26.02 48.83
C SER A 17 -9.53 24.57 48.49
N THR A 18 -10.37 23.91 47.67
CA THR A 18 -10.16 22.50 47.26
C THR A 18 -9.03 22.35 46.23
N GLN A 19 -8.84 23.36 45.36
CA GLN A 19 -7.73 23.35 44.40
C GLN A 19 -6.36 23.58 45.05
N ILE A 20 -6.28 24.39 46.10
CA ILE A 20 -5.01 24.65 46.81
C ILE A 20 -4.57 23.45 47.66
N ALA A 21 -5.50 22.64 48.17
CA ALA A 21 -5.18 21.40 48.89
C ALA A 21 -4.63 20.29 47.94
N GLY A 22 -5.21 20.19 46.72
CA GLY A 22 -4.72 19.25 45.71
C GLY A 22 -3.32 19.57 45.15
N LEU A 23 -3.00 20.87 45.04
CA LEU A 23 -1.68 21.29 44.52
C LEU A 23 -0.53 21.06 45.53
N ARG A 24 -0.81 21.08 46.84
CA ARG A 24 0.18 20.78 47.88
C ARG A 24 0.49 19.30 48.03
N PHE A 25 -0.45 18.43 47.68
CA PHE A 25 -0.22 16.97 47.75
C PHE A 25 0.57 16.47 46.53
N SER A 26 0.39 17.09 45.35
CA SER A 26 1.16 16.77 44.14
C SER A 26 2.64 17.21 44.20
N LEU A 27 2.93 18.29 44.91
CA LEU A 27 4.32 18.77 45.03
C LEU A 27 5.17 17.95 45.99
N LEU A 28 4.56 17.29 46.99
CA LEU A 28 5.26 16.41 47.96
C LEU A 28 5.60 15.02 47.36
N VAL A 29 4.80 14.53 46.42
CA VAL A 29 5.06 13.25 45.73
C VAL A 29 6.16 13.39 44.67
N VAL A 30 6.31 14.54 44.03
CA VAL A 30 7.36 14.81 43.04
C VAL A 30 8.73 14.99 43.70
N LEU A 31 8.80 15.52 44.94
CA LEU A 31 10.09 15.67 45.66
C LEU A 31 10.63 14.38 46.23
N ALA A 32 9.80 13.36 46.44
CA ALA A 32 10.22 12.05 46.94
C ALA A 32 10.82 11.13 45.86
N PHE A 33 10.62 11.44 44.58
CA PHE A 33 11.14 10.65 43.43
C PHE A 33 12.48 11.15 42.87
N LEU A 34 13.03 12.24 43.41
CA LEU A 34 14.27 12.89 42.90
C LEU A 34 15.54 12.51 43.69
N VAL A 35 15.45 11.61 44.70
CA VAL A 35 16.61 11.28 45.56
C VAL A 35 17.16 9.85 45.34
N SER A 36 16.66 9.07 44.40
CA SER A 36 17.09 7.67 44.21
C SER A 36 17.69 7.30 42.87
N THR A 37 18.36 8.24 42.16
CA THR A 37 19.14 7.88 40.95
C THR A 37 20.55 8.47 40.98
N GLN A 38 21.36 7.99 41.92
CA GLN A 38 22.81 8.05 41.79
C GLN A 38 23.40 6.67 42.18
N PHE A 39 23.43 5.76 41.21
CA PHE A 39 24.37 4.65 41.21
C PHE A 39 24.87 4.41 39.80
N GLY A 40 26.15 4.74 39.59
CA GLY A 40 27.14 4.05 38.79
C GLY A 40 26.84 3.80 37.31
N CYS A 41 27.27 4.69 36.40
CA CYS A 41 27.71 4.27 35.08
C CYS A 41 29.05 3.56 35.23
N ASP A 42 29.07 2.25 35.12
CA ASP A 42 30.27 1.49 34.81
C ASP A 42 30.17 1.09 33.32
N SER A 43 31.05 1.66 32.53
CA SER A 43 31.21 1.40 31.11
C SER A 43 31.88 0.04 30.92
N GLN A 44 31.08 -1.01 30.71
CA GLN A 44 31.58 -2.27 30.17
C GLN A 44 31.05 -2.43 28.73
N GLU A 45 31.95 -2.20 27.78
CA GLU A 45 31.86 -2.78 26.45
C GLU A 45 31.85 -4.31 26.58
N GLY A 46 30.71 -4.89 26.41
CA GLY A 46 30.52 -6.32 26.38
C GLY A 46 29.18 -6.62 25.76
N GLY A 47 29.15 -6.86 24.45
CA GLY A 47 27.96 -7.24 23.72
C GLY A 47 27.36 -8.53 24.30
N THR A 48 26.49 -8.42 25.28
CA THR A 48 25.61 -9.52 25.70
C THR A 48 24.49 -9.64 24.68
N LYS A 49 24.61 -10.67 23.82
CA LYS A 49 23.45 -11.20 23.09
C LYS A 49 22.40 -11.55 24.14
N VAL A 50 21.35 -10.75 24.24
CA VAL A 50 20.17 -11.10 25.03
C VAL A 50 19.50 -12.25 24.29
N ALA A 51 19.79 -13.47 24.73
CA ALA A 51 19.08 -14.68 24.30
C ALA A 51 17.64 -14.55 24.78
N GLY A 52 16.67 -14.43 23.85
CA GLY A 52 15.26 -14.63 24.12
C GLY A 52 14.29 -13.47 23.89
N GLY A 53 14.72 -12.33 23.37
CA GLY A 53 13.78 -11.25 22.98
C GLY A 53 12.92 -11.65 21.78
N ARG A 54 11.58 -11.47 21.87
CA ARG A 54 10.69 -11.63 20.71
C ARG A 54 11.05 -10.61 19.65
N LYS A 55 11.21 -11.05 18.39
CA LYS A 55 11.36 -10.16 17.25
C LYS A 55 9.97 -9.82 16.70
N PHE A 56 9.63 -8.56 16.70
CA PHE A 56 8.42 -8.08 16.06
C PHE A 56 8.72 -7.85 14.58
N VAL A 57 7.83 -8.35 13.72
CA VAL A 57 7.90 -8.22 12.26
C VAL A 57 6.58 -7.66 11.78
N THR A 58 6.60 -6.42 11.32
CA THR A 58 5.39 -5.71 10.90
C THR A 58 5.32 -5.60 9.39
N VAL A 59 4.18 -5.97 8.82
CA VAL A 59 3.88 -5.86 7.39
C VAL A 59 2.92 -4.69 7.17
N GLY A 60 3.38 -3.58 6.61
CA GLY A 60 2.52 -2.48 6.18
C GLY A 60 1.66 -2.90 4.99
N THR A 61 0.37 -2.64 5.03
CA THR A 61 -0.57 -3.08 4.00
C THR A 61 -1.12 -1.91 3.19
N ALA A 62 -2.43 -1.73 3.15
CA ALA A 62 -3.13 -0.68 2.42
C ALA A 62 -4.51 -0.45 3.06
N PRO A 63 -5.30 0.54 2.60
CA PRO A 63 -6.66 0.70 3.05
C PRO A 63 -7.49 -0.57 2.88
N PRO A 64 -8.45 -0.83 3.79
CA PRO A 64 -9.29 -2.03 3.78
C PRO A 64 -10.02 -2.24 2.45
N LEU A 65 -10.46 -3.47 2.20
CA LEU A 65 -11.21 -3.91 1.01
C LEU A 65 -10.42 -3.91 -0.31
N GLY A 66 -9.18 -3.40 -0.33
CA GLY A 66 -8.29 -3.52 -1.48
C GLY A 66 -7.51 -4.84 -1.48
N ALA A 67 -7.15 -5.36 -2.66
CA ALA A 67 -6.37 -6.60 -2.79
C ALA A 67 -5.02 -6.53 -2.05
N PHE A 68 -4.38 -5.36 -2.02
CA PHE A 68 -3.12 -5.15 -1.29
C PHE A 68 -3.28 -5.37 0.22
N ALA A 69 -4.38 -4.89 0.81
CA ALA A 69 -4.68 -5.13 2.22
C ALA A 69 -4.94 -6.61 2.49
N LEU A 70 -5.80 -7.24 1.70
CA LEU A 70 -6.19 -8.64 1.89
C LEU A 70 -5.00 -9.60 1.72
N VAL A 71 -4.18 -9.40 0.69
CA VAL A 71 -2.99 -10.22 0.44
C VAL A 71 -1.92 -9.98 1.49
N GLY A 72 -1.66 -8.72 1.87
CA GLY A 72 -0.69 -8.38 2.92
C GLY A 72 -1.06 -8.97 4.28
N ASN A 73 -2.34 -8.88 4.67
CA ASN A 73 -2.86 -9.50 5.89
C ASN A 73 -2.73 -11.03 5.84
N ALA A 74 -3.03 -11.64 4.67
CA ALA A 74 -2.88 -13.08 4.49
C ALA A 74 -1.41 -13.52 4.61
N ILE A 75 -0.48 -12.79 3.99
CA ILE A 75 0.97 -13.07 4.09
C ILE A 75 1.42 -13.00 5.56
N ALA A 76 1.12 -11.90 6.26
CA ALA A 76 1.53 -11.75 7.66
C ALA A 76 0.97 -12.89 8.54
N GLY A 77 -0.32 -13.19 8.41
CA GLY A 77 -0.95 -14.27 9.18
C GLY A 77 -0.41 -15.66 8.86
N VAL A 78 -0.10 -15.94 7.59
CA VAL A 78 0.47 -17.24 7.19
C VAL A 78 1.91 -17.37 7.69
N VAL A 79 2.72 -16.33 7.60
CA VAL A 79 4.09 -16.34 8.14
C VAL A 79 4.07 -16.50 9.67
N ASP A 80 3.18 -15.79 10.38
CA ASP A 80 3.06 -15.93 11.83
C ASP A 80 2.64 -17.34 12.25
N ALA A 81 1.70 -17.94 11.53
CA ALA A 81 1.22 -19.29 11.81
C ALA A 81 2.27 -20.38 11.55
N ASN A 82 3.20 -20.17 10.60
CA ASN A 82 4.18 -21.17 10.17
C ASN A 82 5.61 -20.88 10.62
N LYS A 83 5.84 -19.89 11.49
CA LYS A 83 7.18 -19.44 11.93
C LYS A 83 8.00 -20.47 12.71
N GLY A 84 7.38 -21.56 13.17
CA GLY A 84 8.06 -22.63 13.90
C GLY A 84 8.76 -22.10 15.17
N GLU A 85 10.03 -22.41 15.32
CA GLU A 85 10.87 -22.03 16.47
C GLU A 85 11.41 -20.59 16.38
N LEU A 86 11.14 -19.86 15.28
CA LEU A 86 11.51 -18.45 15.20
C LEU A 86 10.74 -17.66 16.27
N ASN A 87 11.47 -16.96 17.13
CA ASN A 87 10.88 -16.18 18.21
C ASN A 87 10.29 -14.85 17.65
N TRP A 88 9.41 -14.98 16.65
CA TRP A 88 8.77 -13.87 15.96
C TRP A 88 7.33 -13.64 16.40
N VAL A 89 6.90 -12.39 16.31
CA VAL A 89 5.50 -11.99 16.32
C VAL A 89 5.27 -11.23 15.02
N VAL A 90 4.58 -11.84 14.06
CA VAL A 90 4.33 -11.22 12.76
C VAL A 90 2.93 -10.62 12.74
N THR A 91 2.84 -9.34 12.45
CA THR A 91 1.57 -8.60 12.41
C THR A 91 1.44 -7.82 11.11
N SER A 92 0.21 -7.50 10.73
CA SER A 92 -0.07 -6.56 9.65
C SER A 92 -0.54 -5.22 10.23
N GLN A 93 -0.15 -4.13 9.57
CA GLN A 93 -0.57 -2.77 9.90
C GLN A 93 -1.28 -2.15 8.71
N GLU A 94 -2.49 -1.63 8.93
CA GLU A 94 -3.16 -0.81 7.92
C GLU A 94 -2.41 0.49 7.69
N THR A 95 -2.27 0.87 6.42
CA THR A 95 -1.61 2.11 6.00
C THR A 95 -2.40 2.78 4.87
N LYS A 96 -1.95 3.94 4.44
CA LYS A 96 -2.49 4.61 3.24
C LYS A 96 -1.99 3.99 1.92
N GLY A 97 -1.17 2.93 2.00
CA GLY A 97 -0.62 2.21 0.84
C GLY A 97 0.85 2.52 0.56
N THR A 98 1.26 2.31 -0.67
CA THR A 98 2.67 2.20 -1.08
C THR A 98 3.57 3.37 -0.63
N GLN A 99 3.13 4.62 -0.82
CA GLN A 99 3.97 5.76 -0.43
C GLN A 99 4.24 5.81 1.08
N GLN A 100 3.23 5.54 1.89
CA GLN A 100 3.41 5.48 3.34
C GLN A 100 4.31 4.31 3.73
N ASN A 101 4.08 3.13 3.14
CA ASN A 101 4.88 1.94 3.43
C ASN A 101 6.36 2.18 3.14
N ILE A 102 6.70 2.78 1.99
CA ILE A 102 8.09 3.10 1.65
C ILE A 102 8.73 4.06 2.67
N ARG A 103 8.00 5.10 3.10
CA ARG A 103 8.50 6.02 4.12
C ARG A 103 8.70 5.35 5.48
N GLN A 104 7.80 4.47 5.87
CA GLN A 104 7.89 3.72 7.12
C GLN A 104 8.99 2.64 7.09
N LEU A 105 9.22 1.99 5.93
CA LEU A 105 10.38 1.11 5.72
C LEU A 105 11.68 1.88 5.87
N GLU A 106 11.80 3.06 5.27
CA GLU A 106 12.98 3.94 5.39
C GLU A 106 13.22 4.40 6.83
N ALA A 107 12.14 4.66 7.58
CA ALA A 107 12.20 5.05 8.99
C ALA A 107 12.47 3.88 9.94
N GLY A 108 12.40 2.62 9.47
CA GLY A 108 12.53 1.42 10.29
C GLY A 108 11.30 1.15 11.18
N GLU A 109 10.15 1.69 10.79
CA GLU A 109 8.86 1.47 11.47
C GLU A 109 8.15 0.20 10.97
N LEU A 110 8.54 -0.31 9.80
CA LEU A 110 8.09 -1.55 9.18
C LEU A 110 9.31 -2.38 8.75
N GLU A 111 9.21 -3.70 8.85
CA GLU A 111 10.16 -4.63 8.26
C GLU A 111 9.78 -4.97 6.82
N PHE A 112 8.48 -5.04 6.53
CA PHE A 112 7.94 -5.34 5.20
C PHE A 112 6.78 -4.42 4.86
N GLY A 113 6.51 -4.24 3.57
CA GLY A 113 5.38 -3.43 3.13
C GLY A 113 4.86 -3.84 1.76
N MET A 114 3.54 -3.89 1.63
CA MET A 114 2.89 -4.07 0.34
C MET A 114 3.08 -2.83 -0.52
N ALA A 115 3.41 -3.00 -1.79
CA ALA A 115 3.69 -1.90 -2.69
C ALA A 115 3.26 -2.15 -4.13
N ASN A 116 3.03 -1.07 -4.86
CA ASN A 116 2.90 -1.05 -6.30
C ASN A 116 4.28 -0.85 -6.93
N ALA A 117 4.65 -1.69 -7.88
CA ALA A 117 5.96 -1.72 -8.50
C ALA A 117 6.34 -0.42 -9.24
N ALA A 118 5.38 0.29 -9.82
CA ALA A 118 5.66 1.57 -10.46
C ALA A 118 6.09 2.62 -9.43
N ILE A 119 5.38 2.70 -8.29
CA ILE A 119 5.71 3.64 -7.22
C ILE A 119 7.09 3.30 -6.62
N SER A 120 7.39 2.01 -6.46
CA SER A 120 8.70 1.52 -6.00
C SER A 120 9.82 1.89 -6.97
N TYR A 121 9.56 1.75 -8.28
CA TYR A 121 10.48 2.11 -9.35
C TYR A 121 10.93 3.57 -9.24
N PHE A 122 9.99 4.49 -9.12
CA PHE A 122 10.28 5.92 -8.98
C PHE A 122 10.92 6.25 -7.62
N ALA A 123 10.51 5.56 -6.55
CA ALA A 123 11.07 5.76 -5.22
C ALA A 123 12.56 5.40 -5.14
N THR A 124 12.99 4.29 -5.74
CA THR A 124 14.41 3.90 -5.77
C THR A 124 15.29 4.86 -6.57
N ARG A 125 14.70 5.66 -7.46
CA ARG A 125 15.39 6.67 -8.28
C ARG A 125 15.30 8.07 -7.71
N GLY A 126 14.43 8.29 -6.72
CA GLY A 126 14.18 9.64 -6.17
C GLY A 126 13.42 10.55 -7.13
N GLU A 127 12.72 9.97 -8.11
CA GLU A 127 12.03 10.71 -9.14
C GLU A 127 10.63 11.17 -8.69
N GLY A 128 10.12 12.22 -9.34
CA GLY A 128 8.83 12.81 -9.01
C GLY A 128 8.82 13.42 -7.60
N ALA A 129 7.77 13.18 -6.83
CA ALA A 129 7.60 13.75 -5.48
C ALA A 129 8.48 13.08 -4.40
N TRP A 130 9.34 12.11 -4.75
CA TRP A 130 10.24 11.48 -3.79
C TRP A 130 11.42 12.37 -3.40
N GLY A 131 11.97 13.14 -4.34
CA GLY A 131 13.06 14.11 -4.12
C GLY A 131 14.43 13.49 -3.80
N LYS A 132 14.48 12.24 -3.33
CA LYS A 132 15.70 11.45 -3.11
C LYS A 132 15.43 9.97 -3.31
N PRO A 133 16.45 9.17 -3.70
CA PRO A 133 16.35 7.72 -3.73
C PRO A 133 16.04 7.12 -2.35
N HIS A 134 15.21 6.09 -2.34
CA HIS A 134 14.88 5.27 -1.16
C HIS A 134 15.50 3.89 -1.30
N ASP A 135 16.13 3.39 -0.24
CA ASP A 135 16.89 2.14 -0.27
C ASP A 135 16.02 0.91 0.02
N ILE A 136 14.93 0.82 -0.72
CA ILE A 136 13.99 -0.31 -0.65
C ILE A 136 14.41 -1.46 -1.56
N ARG A 137 14.00 -2.68 -1.21
CA ARG A 137 14.28 -3.92 -1.94
C ARG A 137 13.03 -4.76 -2.09
N VAL A 138 12.93 -5.46 -3.22
CA VAL A 138 11.85 -6.42 -3.46
C VAL A 138 12.13 -7.70 -2.70
N VAL A 139 11.12 -8.21 -2.02
CA VAL A 139 11.08 -9.55 -1.45
C VAL A 139 10.43 -10.52 -2.44
N THR A 140 9.30 -10.13 -3.00
CA THR A 140 8.60 -10.89 -4.04
C THR A 140 7.75 -9.97 -4.91
N THR A 141 7.66 -10.28 -6.19
CA THR A 141 6.66 -9.73 -7.09
C THR A 141 5.46 -10.67 -7.13
N ILE A 142 4.26 -10.13 -7.05
CA ILE A 142 3.02 -10.90 -6.93
C ILE A 142 2.16 -10.71 -8.19
N ALA A 143 0.91 -10.37 -8.03
CA ALA A 143 -0.06 -10.26 -9.11
C ALA A 143 0.13 -8.98 -9.94
N PRO A 144 -0.20 -9.02 -11.25
CA PRO A 144 -0.42 -7.80 -12.00
C PRO A 144 -1.48 -6.92 -11.34
N ASN A 145 -1.26 -5.62 -11.38
CA ASN A 145 -2.25 -4.61 -11.03
C ASN A 145 -2.77 -4.03 -12.34
N VAL A 146 -3.88 -4.58 -12.82
CA VAL A 146 -4.43 -4.23 -14.14
C VAL A 146 -5.25 -2.97 -14.02
N GLY A 147 -4.82 -1.91 -14.69
CA GLY A 147 -5.55 -0.65 -14.78
C GLY A 147 -6.60 -0.71 -15.90
N LEU A 148 -7.80 -0.27 -15.55
CA LEU A 148 -8.93 -0.12 -16.46
C LEU A 148 -9.47 1.31 -16.32
N PHE A 149 -9.80 1.93 -17.45
CA PHE A 149 -10.63 3.13 -17.45
C PHE A 149 -12.07 2.72 -17.75
N VAL A 150 -12.98 3.16 -16.90
CA VAL A 150 -14.40 2.83 -16.99
C VAL A 150 -15.26 4.08 -17.01
N THR A 151 -16.36 4.01 -17.73
CA THR A 151 -17.38 5.05 -17.80
C THR A 151 -18.76 4.39 -17.90
N THR A 152 -19.82 5.17 -18.11
CA THR A 152 -21.16 4.66 -18.40
C THR A 152 -21.54 4.89 -19.84
N LYS A 153 -22.41 4.07 -20.39
CA LYS A 153 -22.94 4.21 -21.74
C LYS A 153 -23.57 5.60 -21.98
N SER A 154 -24.21 6.16 -20.95
CA SER A 154 -24.83 7.48 -21.00
C SER A 154 -23.84 8.64 -21.12
N SER A 155 -22.55 8.45 -20.79
CA SER A 155 -21.53 9.50 -20.88
C SER A 155 -21.15 9.82 -22.32
N GLY A 156 -21.34 8.87 -23.25
CA GLY A 156 -20.92 8.97 -24.65
C GLY A 156 -19.39 8.91 -24.86
N ILE A 157 -18.60 8.61 -23.80
CA ILE A 157 -17.14 8.48 -23.87
C ILE A 157 -16.80 7.07 -24.35
N SER A 158 -15.95 6.92 -25.34
CA SER A 158 -15.55 5.63 -25.92
C SER A 158 -14.04 5.38 -25.90
N THR A 159 -13.22 6.42 -25.75
CA THR A 159 -11.76 6.35 -25.78
C THR A 159 -11.14 7.12 -24.60
N ILE A 160 -9.89 6.79 -24.25
CA ILE A 160 -9.16 7.51 -23.20
C ILE A 160 -8.88 8.97 -23.62
N SER A 161 -8.66 9.24 -24.91
CA SER A 161 -8.43 10.60 -25.40
C SER A 161 -9.65 11.52 -25.22
N GLU A 162 -10.86 10.98 -25.16
CA GLU A 162 -12.11 11.73 -24.93
C GLU A 162 -12.32 12.11 -23.45
N LEU A 163 -11.42 11.72 -22.56
CA LEU A 163 -11.41 12.18 -21.16
C LEU A 163 -11.08 13.68 -21.04
N LYS A 164 -10.60 14.33 -22.11
CA LYS A 164 -10.38 15.78 -22.12
C LYS A 164 -11.66 16.55 -21.83
N GLY A 165 -11.58 17.49 -20.88
CA GLY A 165 -12.72 18.28 -20.41
C GLY A 165 -13.69 17.52 -19.49
N LYS A 166 -13.43 16.25 -19.15
CA LYS A 166 -14.30 15.44 -18.32
C LYS A 166 -13.89 15.44 -16.83
N ARG A 167 -14.81 15.05 -15.97
CA ARG A 167 -14.57 14.83 -14.54
C ARG A 167 -14.16 13.36 -14.34
N VAL A 168 -12.89 13.13 -14.00
CA VAL A 168 -12.34 11.78 -13.97
C VAL A 168 -11.80 11.45 -12.57
N VAL A 169 -12.26 10.37 -11.96
CA VAL A 169 -11.72 9.90 -10.67
C VAL A 169 -10.46 9.09 -10.93
N LEU A 170 -9.31 9.60 -10.45
CA LEU A 170 -7.99 8.99 -10.66
C LEU A 170 -7.40 8.31 -9.41
N GLY A 171 -8.24 7.99 -8.43
CA GLY A 171 -7.85 7.29 -7.20
C GLY A 171 -7.74 8.20 -5.98
N PRO A 172 -7.38 7.63 -4.81
CA PRO A 172 -7.29 8.39 -3.56
C PRO A 172 -6.14 9.39 -3.56
N SER A 173 -6.37 10.58 -3.01
CA SER A 173 -5.32 11.58 -2.83
C SER A 173 -4.17 11.03 -1.97
N GLY A 174 -2.92 11.23 -2.42
CA GLY A 174 -1.72 10.83 -1.69
C GLY A 174 -1.41 9.32 -1.72
N ALA A 175 -2.15 8.53 -2.50
CA ALA A 175 -1.87 7.10 -2.68
C ALA A 175 -0.74 6.79 -3.67
N GLY A 176 -0.29 7.80 -4.44
CA GLY A 176 0.79 7.66 -5.40
C GLY A 176 0.36 7.21 -6.79
N PHE A 177 -0.93 7.25 -7.10
CA PHE A 177 -1.43 6.86 -8.42
C PHE A 177 -0.86 7.71 -9.56
N ASP A 178 -0.48 8.96 -9.30
CA ASP A 178 0.16 9.87 -10.25
C ASP A 178 1.40 9.26 -10.90
N TYR A 179 2.16 8.44 -10.18
CA TYR A 179 3.39 7.83 -10.68
C TYR A 179 3.15 6.92 -11.89
N PHE A 180 2.00 6.26 -11.96
CA PHE A 180 1.68 5.38 -13.08
C PHE A 180 0.54 5.93 -13.96
N LEU A 181 -0.29 6.84 -13.47
CA LEU A 181 -1.35 7.40 -14.29
C LEU A 181 -0.87 8.49 -15.22
N LYS A 182 0.05 9.37 -14.77
CA LYS A 182 0.57 10.44 -15.65
C LYS A 182 1.22 9.88 -16.90
N PRO A 183 2.23 8.99 -16.84
CA PRO A 183 2.82 8.43 -18.05
C PRO A 183 1.81 7.66 -18.91
N LEU A 184 0.85 6.96 -18.29
CA LEU A 184 -0.18 6.22 -19.02
C LEU A 184 -1.11 7.15 -19.79
N LEU A 185 -1.62 8.20 -19.17
CA LEU A 185 -2.49 9.18 -19.79
C LEU A 185 -1.76 9.98 -20.89
N GLU A 186 -0.52 10.42 -20.63
CA GLU A 186 0.33 11.10 -21.61
C GLU A 186 0.57 10.23 -22.86
N ALA A 187 0.71 8.91 -22.68
CA ALA A 187 0.81 7.98 -23.80
C ALA A 187 -0.45 7.95 -24.68
N HIS A 188 -1.61 8.32 -24.14
CA HIS A 188 -2.88 8.50 -24.85
C HIS A 188 -3.11 9.99 -25.29
N GLY A 189 -2.13 10.86 -25.08
CA GLY A 189 -2.23 12.28 -25.41
C GLY A 189 -3.14 13.08 -24.49
N VAL A 190 -3.34 12.62 -23.24
CA VAL A 190 -4.16 13.27 -22.22
C VAL A 190 -3.29 13.59 -21.02
N THR A 191 -3.44 14.78 -20.45
CA THR A 191 -2.75 15.19 -19.22
C THR A 191 -3.74 15.47 -18.09
N TYR A 192 -3.26 15.62 -16.88
CA TYR A 192 -4.11 15.97 -15.74
C TYR A 192 -4.76 17.36 -15.90
N GLU A 193 -4.08 18.26 -16.62
CA GLU A 193 -4.54 19.61 -16.92
C GLU A 193 -5.68 19.63 -17.95
N ASP A 194 -5.80 18.57 -18.76
CA ASP A 194 -6.85 18.44 -19.78
C ASP A 194 -8.21 18.04 -19.16
N MET A 195 -8.28 17.67 -17.87
CA MET A 195 -9.50 17.15 -17.25
C MET A 195 -9.71 17.71 -15.83
N THR A 196 -10.91 17.58 -15.30
CA THR A 196 -11.17 17.82 -13.89
C THR A 196 -10.87 16.54 -13.10
N VAL A 197 -9.70 16.49 -12.47
CA VAL A 197 -9.28 15.34 -11.65
C VAL A 197 -10.06 15.32 -10.34
N LEU A 198 -10.75 14.22 -10.09
CA LEU A 198 -11.43 13.94 -8.83
C LEU A 198 -10.68 12.85 -8.05
N ASN A 199 -10.76 12.91 -6.74
CA ASN A 199 -10.12 11.93 -5.86
C ASN A 199 -11.17 11.11 -5.11
N GLY A 200 -10.96 9.80 -5.04
CA GLY A 200 -11.85 8.89 -4.31
C GLY A 200 -11.31 7.48 -4.27
N GLY A 201 -11.61 6.75 -3.19
CA GLY A 201 -11.44 5.31 -3.13
C GLY A 201 -12.54 4.60 -3.94
N TYR A 202 -12.38 3.33 -4.22
CA TYR A 202 -13.26 2.58 -5.14
C TYR A 202 -14.75 2.59 -4.77
N ALA A 203 -15.10 2.57 -3.48
CA ALA A 203 -16.50 2.73 -3.07
C ALA A 203 -17.07 4.10 -3.47
N ALA A 204 -16.30 5.17 -3.21
CA ALA A 204 -16.71 6.53 -3.59
C ALA A 204 -16.78 6.71 -5.11
N VAL A 205 -15.97 6.00 -5.89
CA VAL A 205 -16.04 6.02 -7.36
C VAL A 205 -17.40 5.58 -7.84
N ASN A 206 -17.92 4.45 -7.32
CA ASN A 206 -19.22 3.92 -7.72
C ASN A 206 -20.35 4.92 -7.44
N ASP A 207 -20.33 5.55 -6.26
CA ASP A 207 -21.30 6.57 -5.89
C ASP A 207 -21.18 7.82 -6.78
N MET A 208 -19.96 8.27 -7.06
CA MET A 208 -19.73 9.47 -7.89
C MET A 208 -20.19 9.27 -9.33
N ILE A 209 -20.00 8.08 -9.91
CA ILE A 209 -20.49 7.75 -11.25
C ILE A 209 -22.03 7.64 -11.24
N ALA A 210 -22.58 6.91 -10.28
CA ALA A 210 -24.03 6.73 -10.16
C ALA A 210 -24.78 8.05 -9.97
N ASP A 211 -24.20 8.99 -9.19
CA ASP A 211 -24.76 10.32 -8.94
C ASP A 211 -24.51 11.31 -10.09
N GLY A 212 -23.78 10.93 -11.15
CA GLY A 212 -23.40 11.83 -12.24
C GLY A 212 -22.40 12.91 -11.80
N LYS A 213 -21.66 12.70 -10.71
CA LYS A 213 -20.60 13.60 -10.22
C LYS A 213 -19.27 13.38 -10.93
N ALA A 214 -19.05 12.17 -11.46
CA ALA A 214 -17.91 11.81 -12.29
C ALA A 214 -18.39 11.25 -13.62
N ASP A 215 -17.64 11.55 -14.70
CA ASP A 215 -17.94 11.09 -16.05
C ASP A 215 -17.20 9.79 -16.38
N ALA A 216 -16.05 9.56 -15.77
CA ALA A 216 -15.24 8.35 -15.90
C ALA A 216 -14.37 8.13 -14.66
N ALA A 217 -13.77 6.94 -14.55
CA ALA A 217 -12.85 6.61 -13.49
C ALA A 217 -11.75 5.65 -13.95
N PHE A 218 -10.60 5.76 -13.29
CA PHE A 218 -9.57 4.73 -13.31
C PHE A 218 -9.77 3.77 -12.13
N MET A 219 -9.73 2.47 -12.43
CA MET A 219 -9.74 1.41 -11.42
C MET A 219 -8.62 0.41 -11.71
N GLY A 220 -7.82 0.07 -10.70
CA GLY A 220 -6.71 -0.86 -10.82
C GLY A 220 -6.78 -1.98 -9.80
N GLY A 221 -6.41 -3.18 -10.21
CA GLY A 221 -6.40 -4.35 -9.31
C GLY A 221 -6.18 -5.67 -10.01
N ALA A 222 -6.27 -6.75 -9.24
CA ALA A 222 -6.34 -8.10 -9.79
C ALA A 222 -7.74 -8.34 -10.39
N ILE A 223 -7.79 -8.86 -11.60
CA ILE A 223 -9.03 -9.10 -12.35
C ILE A 223 -9.77 -10.35 -11.81
N PRO A 224 -11.11 -10.28 -11.65
CA PRO A 224 -11.98 -9.12 -11.74
C PRO A 224 -11.82 -8.21 -10.51
N ILE A 225 -11.85 -6.89 -10.74
CA ILE A 225 -11.79 -5.88 -9.67
C ILE A 225 -13.18 -5.80 -9.01
N PRO A 226 -13.32 -6.03 -7.69
CA PRO A 226 -14.62 -6.10 -7.04
C PRO A 226 -15.47 -4.83 -7.22
N ALA A 227 -14.85 -3.66 -7.17
CA ALA A 227 -15.56 -2.40 -7.36
C ALA A 227 -16.10 -2.23 -8.79
N VAL A 228 -15.38 -2.75 -9.80
CA VAL A 228 -15.89 -2.77 -11.20
C VAL A 228 -17.05 -3.73 -11.33
N VAL A 229 -16.99 -4.91 -10.68
CA VAL A 229 -18.12 -5.85 -10.64
C VAL A 229 -19.38 -5.19 -10.04
N GLN A 230 -19.21 -4.44 -8.94
CA GLN A 230 -20.32 -3.69 -8.33
C GLN A 230 -20.85 -2.59 -9.25
N LEU A 231 -19.97 -1.88 -9.96
CA LEU A 231 -20.38 -0.84 -10.89
C LEU A 231 -21.20 -1.43 -12.05
N CYS A 232 -20.75 -2.53 -12.66
CA CYS A 232 -21.49 -3.27 -13.70
C CYS A 232 -22.86 -3.82 -13.20
N ALA A 233 -23.00 -4.08 -11.92
CA ALA A 233 -24.27 -4.52 -11.34
C ALA A 233 -25.31 -3.38 -11.19
N SER A 234 -24.88 -2.12 -11.26
CA SER A 234 -25.72 -0.94 -10.99
C SER A 234 -25.78 0.07 -12.15
N GLN A 235 -24.89 -0.02 -13.12
CA GLN A 235 -24.73 0.90 -14.24
C GLN A 235 -24.40 0.13 -15.52
N ASP A 236 -24.78 0.66 -16.70
CA ASP A 236 -24.32 0.16 -18.00
C ASP A 236 -22.87 0.64 -18.23
N VAL A 237 -21.90 -0.18 -17.91
CA VAL A 237 -20.47 0.19 -17.91
C VAL A 237 -19.86 0.05 -19.33
N VAL A 238 -19.05 1.01 -19.69
CA VAL A 238 -18.19 0.97 -20.87
C VAL A 238 -16.72 0.95 -20.42
N PHE A 239 -15.96 -0.01 -20.92
CA PHE A 239 -14.52 -0.11 -20.74
C PHE A 239 -13.82 0.62 -21.89
N LEU A 240 -12.95 1.58 -21.55
CA LEU A 240 -12.23 2.34 -22.54
C LEU A 240 -11.02 1.53 -23.02
N ASP A 241 -10.92 1.30 -24.33
CA ASP A 241 -9.80 0.59 -24.93
C ASP A 241 -8.51 1.41 -24.83
N LEU A 242 -7.38 0.73 -24.73
CA LEU A 242 -6.04 1.34 -24.83
C LEU A 242 -5.73 1.64 -26.31
N ASP A 243 -5.01 2.74 -26.57
CA ASP A 243 -4.49 3.02 -27.90
C ASP A 243 -3.50 1.93 -28.35
N ASP A 244 -3.52 1.56 -29.63
CA ASP A 244 -2.72 0.45 -30.20
C ASP A 244 -1.20 0.60 -29.95
N ASN A 245 -0.69 1.82 -29.87
CA ASN A 245 0.75 2.10 -29.74
C ASN A 245 1.18 2.44 -28.30
N VAL A 246 0.30 2.34 -27.30
CA VAL A 246 0.58 2.74 -25.92
C VAL A 246 1.75 1.94 -25.32
N GLY A 247 1.85 0.65 -25.63
CA GLY A 247 2.94 -0.21 -25.17
C GLY A 247 4.32 0.27 -25.63
N GLU A 248 4.44 0.72 -26.89
CA GLU A 248 5.69 1.29 -27.43
C GLU A 248 6.09 2.59 -26.73
N LYS A 249 5.11 3.45 -26.44
CA LYS A 249 5.36 4.73 -25.75
C LYS A 249 5.80 4.52 -24.30
N LEU A 250 5.44 3.41 -23.68
CA LEU A 250 5.71 3.09 -22.28
C LEU A 250 6.84 2.07 -22.08
N LYS A 251 7.50 1.60 -23.12
CA LYS A 251 8.52 0.52 -23.07
C LYS A 251 9.74 0.81 -22.20
N GLN A 252 10.03 2.08 -21.90
CA GLN A 252 11.09 2.47 -20.97
C GLN A 252 10.80 2.09 -19.52
N TYR A 253 9.55 1.81 -19.20
CA TYR A 253 9.13 1.44 -17.84
C TYR A 253 8.85 -0.07 -17.75
N PRO A 254 9.65 -0.85 -17.02
CA PRO A 254 9.56 -2.32 -17.02
C PRO A 254 8.30 -2.86 -16.32
N PHE A 255 7.57 -2.01 -15.64
CA PHE A 255 6.33 -2.37 -14.95
C PHE A 255 5.08 -2.25 -15.83
N TYR A 256 5.12 -1.57 -17.00
CA TYR A 256 3.99 -1.58 -17.93
C TYR A 256 4.09 -2.77 -18.88
N PHE A 257 3.02 -3.50 -18.97
CA PHE A 257 2.82 -4.51 -19.99
C PHE A 257 1.33 -4.80 -20.18
N PRO A 258 0.90 -5.18 -21.40
CA PRO A 258 -0.50 -5.48 -21.66
C PRO A 258 -0.92 -6.77 -20.93
N VAL A 259 -2.16 -6.76 -20.42
CA VAL A 259 -2.77 -7.91 -19.74
C VAL A 259 -4.12 -8.19 -20.37
N PRO A 260 -4.35 -9.39 -20.95
CA PRO A 260 -5.65 -9.78 -21.45
C PRO A 260 -6.70 -9.82 -20.33
N VAL A 261 -7.85 -9.21 -20.56
CA VAL A 261 -9.03 -9.27 -19.70
C VAL A 261 -10.13 -9.95 -20.48
N LYS A 262 -10.55 -11.12 -20.00
CA LYS A 262 -11.55 -11.96 -20.68
C LYS A 262 -12.94 -11.37 -20.53
N ALA A 263 -13.79 -11.55 -21.54
CA ALA A 263 -15.17 -11.07 -21.56
C ALA A 263 -15.99 -11.57 -20.35
N ASP A 264 -15.70 -12.78 -19.85
CA ASP A 264 -16.37 -13.35 -18.70
C ASP A 264 -15.96 -12.74 -17.34
N ALA A 265 -15.00 -11.80 -17.35
CA ALA A 265 -14.57 -11.13 -16.14
C ALA A 265 -15.61 -10.14 -15.58
N TYR A 266 -16.44 -9.55 -16.45
CA TYR A 266 -17.44 -8.54 -16.10
C TYR A 266 -18.69 -8.69 -16.97
N THR A 267 -19.87 -8.45 -16.42
CA THR A 267 -21.17 -8.61 -17.12
C THR A 267 -21.32 -7.70 -18.34
N ASP A 268 -20.74 -6.49 -18.29
CA ASP A 268 -20.86 -5.50 -19.37
C ASP A 268 -19.70 -5.58 -20.39
N LEU A 269 -18.82 -6.53 -20.23
CA LEU A 269 -17.70 -6.72 -21.15
C LEU A 269 -18.09 -7.67 -22.28
N GLU A 270 -18.45 -7.11 -23.44
CA GLU A 270 -18.99 -7.87 -24.59
C GLU A 270 -17.90 -8.68 -25.33
N LYS A 271 -16.63 -8.27 -25.23
CA LYS A 271 -15.47 -8.90 -25.91
C LYS A 271 -14.25 -8.89 -25.00
N ASP A 272 -13.28 -9.75 -25.28
CA ASP A 272 -11.96 -9.66 -24.64
C ASP A 272 -11.34 -8.29 -24.91
N ILE A 273 -10.77 -7.66 -23.89
CA ILE A 273 -10.03 -6.40 -24.00
C ILE A 273 -8.60 -6.56 -23.47
N VAL A 274 -7.79 -5.53 -23.66
CA VAL A 274 -6.44 -5.46 -23.09
C VAL A 274 -6.41 -4.33 -22.06
N GLY A 275 -6.15 -4.71 -20.82
CA GLY A 275 -5.80 -3.74 -19.77
C GLY A 275 -4.29 -3.52 -19.70
N MET A 276 -3.84 -2.49 -19.01
CA MET A 276 -2.43 -2.24 -18.76
C MET A 276 -2.04 -2.64 -17.35
N ASN A 277 -1.00 -3.48 -17.18
CA ASN A 277 -0.40 -3.56 -15.85
C ASN A 277 0.24 -2.22 -15.51
N VAL A 278 -0.18 -1.63 -14.40
CA VAL A 278 0.29 -0.31 -13.93
C VAL A 278 1.21 -0.44 -12.72
N GLY A 279 1.94 -1.54 -12.66
CA GLY A 279 2.84 -1.90 -11.57
C GLY A 279 2.31 -3.07 -10.74
N ASN A 280 3.02 -4.20 -10.82
CA ASN A 280 2.68 -5.38 -10.03
C ASN A 280 2.52 -5.07 -8.55
N MET A 281 1.67 -5.81 -7.87
CA MET A 281 1.71 -5.93 -6.42
C MET A 281 3.06 -6.55 -6.03
N GLN A 282 3.72 -5.96 -5.05
CA GLN A 282 4.99 -6.41 -4.49
C GLN A 282 4.96 -6.43 -2.98
N LEU A 283 5.80 -7.27 -2.40
CA LEU A 283 6.24 -7.14 -1.02
C LEU A 283 7.65 -6.53 -1.04
N LEU A 284 7.83 -5.45 -0.32
CA LEU A 284 9.09 -4.75 -0.16
C LEU A 284 9.64 -4.91 1.26
N THR A 285 10.92 -4.66 1.38
CA THR A 285 11.65 -4.44 2.63
C THR A 285 12.67 -3.32 2.44
N HIS A 286 13.32 -2.86 3.51
CA HIS A 286 14.46 -1.94 3.41
C HIS A 286 15.77 -2.73 3.31
N ALA A 287 16.76 -2.20 2.58
CA ALA A 287 18.06 -2.85 2.38
C ALA A 287 18.82 -3.16 3.69
N LYS A 288 18.49 -2.45 4.78
CA LYS A 288 19.12 -2.65 6.11
C LYS A 288 18.50 -3.79 6.93
N VAL A 289 17.36 -4.34 6.52
CA VAL A 289 16.79 -5.50 7.21
C VAL A 289 17.74 -6.68 7.02
N ASP A 290 18.01 -7.41 8.10
CA ASP A 290 19.02 -8.46 8.05
C ASP A 290 18.64 -9.58 7.06
N GLU A 291 19.66 -10.17 6.41
CA GLU A 291 19.50 -11.16 5.36
C GLU A 291 18.72 -12.38 5.83
N ASP A 292 18.99 -12.87 7.04
CA ASP A 292 18.32 -14.06 7.58
C ASP A 292 16.85 -13.79 7.87
N THR A 293 16.48 -12.60 8.29
CA THR A 293 15.08 -12.20 8.46
C THR A 293 14.34 -12.24 7.12
N VAL A 294 14.91 -11.63 6.10
CA VAL A 294 14.26 -11.60 4.77
C VAL A 294 14.25 -12.99 4.14
N TYR A 295 15.31 -13.76 4.28
CA TYR A 295 15.37 -15.14 3.81
C TYR A 295 14.27 -16.00 4.47
N ASN A 296 14.18 -16.01 5.79
CA ASN A 296 13.19 -16.81 6.51
C ASN A 296 11.75 -16.36 6.21
N PHE A 297 11.50 -15.04 6.16
CA PHE A 297 10.20 -14.52 5.79
C PHE A 297 9.79 -14.94 4.38
N THR A 298 10.71 -14.82 3.41
CA THR A 298 10.48 -15.21 2.02
C THR A 298 10.18 -16.70 1.91
N LYS A 299 10.95 -17.53 2.60
CA LYS A 299 10.79 -18.99 2.66
C LYS A 299 9.44 -19.37 3.21
N LEU A 300 9.10 -18.89 4.41
CA LEU A 300 7.81 -19.20 5.06
C LEU A 300 6.61 -18.77 4.22
N MET A 301 6.65 -17.56 3.65
CA MET A 301 5.62 -17.07 2.76
C MET A 301 5.47 -17.95 1.51
N TYR A 302 6.58 -18.28 0.86
CA TYR A 302 6.57 -18.99 -0.43
C TYR A 302 6.20 -20.47 -0.27
N GLU A 303 6.75 -21.15 0.72
CA GLU A 303 6.46 -22.56 1.01
C GLU A 303 5.00 -22.77 1.45
N ASN A 304 4.41 -21.80 2.14
CA ASN A 304 3.03 -21.85 2.61
C ASN A 304 2.04 -21.03 1.75
N ARG A 305 2.40 -20.71 0.50
CA ARG A 305 1.59 -19.83 -0.38
C ARG A 305 0.18 -20.35 -0.66
N GLU A 306 -0.06 -21.65 -0.59
CA GLU A 306 -1.40 -22.22 -0.78
C GLU A 306 -2.37 -21.74 0.33
N GLN A 307 -1.90 -21.55 1.56
CA GLN A 307 -2.69 -20.97 2.64
C GLN A 307 -3.03 -19.49 2.36
N ILE A 308 -2.18 -18.76 1.61
CA ILE A 308 -2.48 -17.40 1.15
C ILE A 308 -3.56 -17.43 0.06
N VAL A 309 -3.50 -18.43 -0.85
CA VAL A 309 -4.53 -18.63 -1.88
C VAL A 309 -5.91 -18.86 -1.29
N GLU A 310 -6.00 -19.65 -0.21
CA GLU A 310 -7.26 -19.89 0.51
C GLU A 310 -7.90 -18.60 1.05
N LYS A 311 -7.06 -17.62 1.42
CA LYS A 311 -7.52 -16.33 1.93
C LYS A 311 -7.82 -15.33 0.82
N HIS A 312 -7.04 -15.35 -0.26
CA HIS A 312 -7.25 -14.46 -1.40
C HIS A 312 -6.60 -15.04 -2.67
N ARG A 313 -7.40 -15.15 -3.76
CA ARG A 313 -6.97 -15.77 -5.03
C ARG A 313 -5.73 -15.15 -5.68
N ALA A 314 -5.42 -13.88 -5.40
CA ALA A 314 -4.17 -13.24 -5.88
C ALA A 314 -2.92 -13.95 -5.33
N GLY A 315 -3.04 -14.73 -4.26
CA GLY A 315 -1.98 -15.61 -3.75
C GLY A 315 -1.46 -16.60 -4.79
N LYS A 316 -2.29 -17.02 -5.77
CA LYS A 316 -1.87 -17.87 -6.92
C LYS A 316 -0.73 -17.24 -7.74
N ALA A 317 -0.59 -15.93 -7.67
CA ALA A 317 0.48 -15.20 -8.35
C ALA A 317 1.82 -15.24 -7.60
N ILE A 318 1.88 -15.76 -6.37
CA ILE A 318 3.13 -16.10 -5.67
C ILE A 318 3.62 -17.43 -6.25
N ASN A 319 4.29 -17.35 -7.38
CA ASN A 319 4.74 -18.52 -8.16
C ASN A 319 6.10 -18.22 -8.81
N PRO A 320 6.84 -19.24 -9.31
CA PRO A 320 8.19 -19.07 -9.85
C PRO A 320 8.32 -18.00 -10.94
N LYS A 321 7.29 -17.84 -11.78
CA LYS A 321 7.31 -16.88 -12.88
C LYS A 321 7.22 -15.42 -12.41
N ASN A 322 6.39 -15.17 -11.39
CA ASN A 322 6.13 -13.82 -10.92
C ASN A 322 7.08 -13.41 -9.79
N ALA A 323 7.37 -14.34 -8.85
CA ALA A 323 8.11 -14.02 -7.62
C ALA A 323 9.43 -13.29 -7.87
N ILE A 324 10.12 -13.64 -8.95
CA ILE A 324 11.40 -13.05 -9.36
C ILE A 324 11.28 -12.06 -10.53
N ARG A 325 10.06 -11.65 -10.90
CA ARG A 325 9.88 -10.70 -12.01
C ARG A 325 10.57 -9.39 -11.72
N ASP A 326 11.48 -9.02 -12.62
CA ASP A 326 12.10 -7.70 -12.59
C ASP A 326 11.08 -6.61 -12.92
N THR A 327 11.04 -5.60 -12.09
CA THR A 327 10.18 -4.40 -12.22
C THR A 327 10.99 -3.12 -12.10
N GLY A 328 12.33 -3.24 -12.16
CA GLY A 328 13.26 -2.13 -12.04
C GLY A 328 13.55 -1.68 -10.60
N THR A 329 13.07 -2.41 -9.60
CA THR A 329 13.44 -2.27 -8.18
C THR A 329 14.29 -3.47 -7.78
N PRO A 330 15.49 -3.28 -7.19
CA PRO A 330 16.39 -4.39 -6.88
C PRO A 330 15.82 -5.31 -5.79
N PHE A 331 16.16 -6.59 -5.88
CA PHE A 331 15.77 -7.59 -4.88
C PHE A 331 16.66 -7.53 -3.64
N HIS A 332 16.12 -7.96 -2.49
CA HIS A 332 16.88 -8.10 -1.26
C HIS A 332 17.76 -9.37 -1.30
N PRO A 333 19.02 -9.31 -0.81
CA PRO A 333 19.92 -10.49 -0.79
C PRO A 333 19.30 -11.72 -0.13
N GLY A 334 18.57 -11.58 0.97
CA GLY A 334 17.88 -12.69 1.64
C GLY A 334 16.79 -13.34 0.79
N ALA A 335 16.05 -12.56 -0.01
CA ALA A 335 15.09 -13.11 -0.95
C ALA A 335 15.78 -13.83 -2.10
N ILE A 336 16.85 -13.24 -2.67
CA ILE A 336 17.67 -13.86 -3.71
C ILE A 336 18.23 -15.20 -3.22
N LYS A 337 18.76 -15.25 -1.99
CA LYS A 337 19.30 -16.48 -1.37
C LYS A 337 18.28 -17.61 -1.39
N PHE A 338 17.05 -17.34 -0.95
CA PHE A 338 15.98 -18.34 -0.99
C PHE A 338 15.62 -18.75 -2.42
N TYR A 339 15.48 -17.80 -3.35
CA TYR A 339 15.11 -18.11 -4.73
C TYR A 339 16.22 -18.86 -5.49
N LYS A 340 17.50 -18.67 -5.12
CA LYS A 340 18.62 -19.51 -5.58
C LYS A 340 18.52 -20.94 -5.03
N GLU A 341 18.21 -21.09 -3.73
CA GLU A 341 18.04 -22.39 -3.07
C GLU A 341 16.99 -23.26 -3.78
N ILE A 342 15.84 -22.66 -4.16
CA ILE A 342 14.78 -23.39 -4.87
C ILE A 342 14.95 -23.39 -6.40
N GLY A 343 16.06 -22.88 -6.92
CA GLY A 343 16.44 -22.99 -8.34
C GLY A 343 15.65 -22.14 -9.32
N ILE A 344 14.93 -21.10 -8.84
CA ILE A 344 14.15 -20.21 -9.74
C ILE A 344 14.88 -18.92 -10.09
N TRP A 345 15.86 -18.48 -9.28
CA TRP A 345 16.66 -17.28 -9.56
C TRP A 345 17.65 -17.57 -10.70
N LYS A 346 17.59 -16.74 -11.76
CA LYS A 346 18.54 -16.78 -12.88
C LYS A 346 19.52 -15.62 -12.71
N GLU A 347 20.81 -15.90 -12.85
CA GLU A 347 21.88 -14.88 -12.88
C GLU A 347 21.84 -14.08 -14.16
#